data_d3d52f28ccc46f2bacc11bd4cee13eb7
#
_entry.id   d3d52f28ccc46f2bacc11bd4cee13eb7
#
_cell.length_a   1.000
_cell.length_b   1.000
_cell.length_c   1.000
_cell.angle_alpha   90.00
_cell.angle_beta   90.00
_cell.angle_gamma   90.00
#
_symmetry.space_group_name_H-M   'P 1'
#
loop_
_entity.id
_entity.type
_entity.pdbx_description
1 polymer ?
#
loop_
_entity_poly.entity_id
_entity_poly.type
_entity_poly.pdbx_seq_one_letter_code
_entity_poly.pdbx_strand_id
1 'polypeptide(L)'
;MPWELLREASERGTAVAVVLDRVPPPAVDDIRTHLAGMLREQGLEQAPIFTVLESELADGLLPDDQTQRLRGWLAALAGDAQARADVVRQTLQGALVSLGARTRSLVTASKEQTAAGGTLVGAAEAAYAEASTQVHEGMSDGTLLRGEVLARWQEFVGTGEFFRQVESTVSRVRDRFTSFLRGGPARADHLGEALQSGVASLVVNRGQLAASSIARVWRTLPGGDQLIVAHPVLARSSADLDTRVQRLVRDWQGDILQMVRDEGRDRRTTARIMAYGVNGLGVVLMLVTFASTAGITGAEVGIAGGTAVVGQKLLEAVFGDQAVRELARKARELLKTRVDELYAVELARYEGAVSTLQVATDQTDRLAAAAAAVEAAR
;
A
#
# COMPACT_ATOMS: atom_id res chain seq x y z
N MET A 1 7.18 -42.74 8.72
CA MET A 1 7.38 -44.05 8.04
C MET A 1 8.88 -44.30 7.87
N PRO A 2 9.38 -45.54 7.99
CA PRO A 2 10.84 -45.82 7.91
C PRO A 2 11.49 -45.28 6.62
N TRP A 3 10.78 -45.36 5.51
CA TRP A 3 11.31 -44.89 4.22
C TRP A 3 11.49 -43.38 4.11
N GLU A 4 10.72 -42.56 4.80
CA GLU A 4 10.88 -41.12 4.86
C GLU A 4 12.17 -40.75 5.60
N LEU A 5 12.43 -41.43 6.72
CA LEU A 5 13.67 -41.22 7.49
C LEU A 5 14.93 -41.65 6.70
N LEU A 6 14.82 -42.78 5.98
CA LEU A 6 15.92 -43.26 5.13
C LEU A 6 16.18 -42.31 3.95
N ARG A 7 15.12 -41.79 3.33
CA ARG A 7 15.24 -40.81 2.25
C ARG A 7 15.85 -39.51 2.76
N GLU A 8 15.38 -38.99 3.89
CA GLU A 8 15.96 -37.80 4.50
C GLU A 8 17.43 -38.00 4.90
N ALA A 9 17.81 -39.17 5.36
CA ALA A 9 19.20 -39.52 5.66
C ALA A 9 20.04 -39.56 4.39
N SER A 10 19.50 -40.13 3.30
CA SER A 10 20.14 -40.14 1.97
C SER A 10 20.32 -38.73 1.41
N GLU A 11 19.26 -37.92 1.45
CA GLU A 11 19.31 -36.52 0.97
C GLU A 11 20.32 -35.68 1.75
N ARG A 12 20.54 -36.00 3.03
CA ARG A 12 21.58 -35.38 3.87
C ARG A 12 22.96 -35.97 3.67
N GLY A 13 23.12 -37.00 2.85
CA GLY A 13 24.39 -37.69 2.62
C GLY A 13 24.87 -38.47 3.85
N THR A 14 23.99 -38.80 4.80
CA THR A 14 24.33 -39.58 5.99
C THR A 14 24.65 -41.02 5.62
N ALA A 15 25.77 -41.57 6.13
CA ALA A 15 26.08 -43.00 5.96
C ALA A 15 25.00 -43.86 6.65
N VAL A 16 24.38 -44.74 5.89
CA VAL A 16 23.29 -45.61 6.33
C VAL A 16 23.70 -47.07 6.19
N ALA A 17 23.45 -47.89 7.21
CA ALA A 17 23.53 -49.34 7.14
C ALA A 17 22.16 -49.91 7.55
N VAL A 18 21.72 -50.95 6.90
CA VAL A 18 20.42 -51.57 7.16
C VAL A 18 20.59 -52.95 7.78
N VAL A 19 19.89 -53.20 8.85
CA VAL A 19 19.84 -54.51 9.52
C VAL A 19 18.47 -55.13 9.31
N LEU A 20 18.42 -56.26 8.64
CA LEU A 20 17.26 -57.12 8.55
C LEU A 20 17.28 -58.03 9.78
N ASP A 21 16.32 -57.91 10.69
CA ASP A 21 16.18 -58.71 11.89
C ASP A 21 15.09 -59.77 11.73
N ARG A 22 15.28 -60.93 12.38
CA ARG A 22 14.33 -62.06 12.41
C ARG A 22 13.95 -62.59 11.02
N VAL A 23 14.94 -62.76 10.16
CA VAL A 23 14.69 -63.28 8.82
C VAL A 23 14.56 -64.83 8.91
N PRO A 24 13.45 -65.42 8.43
CA PRO A 24 13.31 -66.86 8.36
C PRO A 24 14.41 -67.47 7.42
N PRO A 25 15.14 -68.51 7.86
CA PRO A 25 16.23 -69.08 7.06
C PRO A 25 15.89 -69.39 5.59
N PRO A 26 14.72 -69.99 5.28
CA PRO A 26 14.41 -70.30 3.90
C PRO A 26 14.11 -69.12 2.99
N ALA A 27 13.86 -67.93 3.56
CA ALA A 27 13.48 -66.74 2.80
C ALA A 27 14.58 -65.66 2.73
N VAL A 28 15.79 -65.95 3.21
CA VAL A 28 16.90 -64.98 3.35
C VAL A 28 17.25 -64.32 2.01
N ASP A 29 17.46 -65.07 0.96
CA ASP A 29 17.89 -64.60 -0.31
C ASP A 29 16.84 -63.76 -1.03
N ASP A 30 15.57 -64.20 -0.94
CA ASP A 30 14.44 -63.51 -1.53
C ASP A 30 14.20 -62.14 -0.85
N ILE A 31 14.18 -62.13 0.49
CA ILE A 31 13.96 -60.90 1.28
C ILE A 31 15.11 -59.89 1.08
N ARG A 32 16.36 -60.41 1.07
CA ARG A 32 17.53 -59.56 0.86
C ARG A 32 17.57 -58.96 -0.53
N THR A 33 17.25 -59.76 -1.56
CA THR A 33 17.17 -59.30 -2.95
C THR A 33 16.07 -58.25 -3.13
N HIS A 34 14.90 -58.51 -2.56
CA HIS A 34 13.79 -57.57 -2.60
C HIS A 34 14.13 -56.26 -1.93
N LEU A 35 14.69 -56.29 -0.69
CA LEU A 35 15.12 -55.06 0.01
C LEU A 35 16.23 -54.33 -0.75
N ALA A 36 17.19 -55.03 -1.34
CA ALA A 36 18.23 -54.39 -2.18
C ALA A 36 17.63 -53.63 -3.40
N GLY A 37 16.56 -54.21 -3.98
CA GLY A 37 15.78 -53.53 -5.01
C GLY A 37 15.13 -52.26 -4.53
N MET A 38 14.42 -52.32 -3.43
CA MET A 38 13.77 -51.15 -2.80
C MET A 38 14.76 -50.07 -2.37
N LEU A 39 15.91 -50.45 -1.80
CA LEU A 39 16.97 -49.47 -1.47
C LEU A 39 17.54 -48.79 -2.69
N ARG A 40 17.70 -49.51 -3.81
CA ARG A 40 18.16 -48.93 -5.10
C ARG A 40 17.17 -47.89 -5.63
N GLU A 41 15.89 -48.19 -5.55
CA GLU A 41 14.82 -47.25 -5.95
C GLU A 41 14.83 -45.94 -5.13
N GLN A 42 15.34 -46.03 -3.91
CA GLN A 42 15.46 -44.88 -3.00
C GLN A 42 16.85 -44.23 -3.00
N GLY A 43 17.74 -44.62 -3.92
CA GLY A 43 19.12 -44.06 -4.02
C GLY A 43 20.05 -44.50 -2.90
N LEU A 44 19.78 -45.62 -2.27
CA LEU A 44 20.52 -46.18 -1.13
C LEU A 44 21.26 -47.49 -1.52
N GLU A 45 21.62 -47.65 -2.78
CA GLU A 45 22.30 -48.84 -3.29
C GLU A 45 23.65 -49.15 -2.62
N GLN A 46 24.30 -48.15 -2.05
CA GLN A 46 25.59 -48.29 -1.35
C GLN A 46 25.44 -48.68 0.13
N ALA A 47 24.22 -48.71 0.65
CA ALA A 47 24.01 -49.06 2.05
C ALA A 47 24.25 -50.53 2.31
N PRO A 48 25.19 -50.93 3.19
CA PRO A 48 25.39 -52.33 3.52
C PRO A 48 24.15 -52.91 4.22
N ILE A 49 23.76 -54.14 3.77
CA ILE A 49 22.64 -54.91 4.36
C ILE A 49 23.22 -56.05 5.19
N PHE A 50 22.92 -56.01 6.49
CA PHE A 50 23.20 -57.06 7.45
C PHE A 50 21.94 -57.84 7.72
N THR A 51 22.04 -59.18 7.71
CA THR A 51 20.89 -60.06 7.97
C THR A 51 21.12 -60.86 9.24
N VAL A 52 20.19 -60.77 10.17
CA VAL A 52 20.12 -61.57 11.39
C VAL A 52 18.98 -62.54 11.21
N LEU A 53 19.31 -63.86 11.28
CA LEU A 53 18.33 -64.90 11.11
C LEU A 53 17.45 -65.02 12.37
N GLU A 54 16.24 -65.49 12.17
CA GLU A 54 15.41 -65.91 13.29
C GLU A 54 16.03 -67.15 13.93
N SER A 55 16.44 -67.00 15.19
CA SER A 55 17.14 -68.03 15.95
C SER A 55 16.74 -67.97 17.42
N GLU A 56 16.92 -69.14 18.16
CA GLU A 56 16.75 -69.17 19.59
C GLU A 56 17.85 -68.29 20.26
N LEU A 57 17.47 -67.63 21.34
CA LEU A 57 18.43 -66.80 22.10
C LEU A 57 19.23 -67.69 23.03
N ALA A 58 20.56 -67.52 23.05
CA ALA A 58 21.45 -68.12 24.04
C ALA A 58 21.65 -67.12 25.20
N ASP A 59 21.20 -67.47 26.37
CA ASP A 59 21.22 -66.61 27.58
C ASP A 59 20.58 -65.20 27.38
N GLY A 60 19.53 -65.16 26.56
CA GLY A 60 18.83 -63.90 26.24
C GLY A 60 19.52 -63.03 25.19
N LEU A 61 20.61 -63.51 24.57
CA LEU A 61 21.40 -62.82 23.56
C LEU A 61 21.29 -63.59 22.22
N LEU A 62 21.48 -62.87 21.11
CA LEU A 62 21.64 -63.45 19.77
C LEU A 62 22.96 -64.24 19.71
N PRO A 63 22.97 -65.43 19.07
CA PRO A 63 24.22 -66.16 18.81
C PRO A 63 25.27 -65.30 18.13
N ASP A 64 26.56 -65.48 18.46
CA ASP A 64 27.66 -64.67 18.00
C ASP A 64 27.84 -64.74 16.46
N ASP A 65 27.55 -65.91 15.87
CA ASP A 65 27.61 -66.08 14.39
C ASP A 65 26.62 -65.17 13.68
N GLN A 66 25.45 -64.90 14.26
CA GLN A 66 24.42 -64.02 13.66
C GLN A 66 24.83 -62.55 13.70
N THR A 67 25.67 -62.13 14.62
CA THR A 67 26.09 -60.74 14.81
C THR A 67 27.50 -60.45 14.31
N GLN A 68 28.28 -61.52 14.00
CA GLN A 68 29.70 -61.42 13.67
C GLN A 68 30.01 -60.48 12.49
N ARG A 69 29.22 -60.53 11.45
CA ARG A 69 29.41 -59.64 10.25
C ARG A 69 29.17 -58.19 10.61
N LEU A 70 28.13 -57.88 11.35
CA LEU A 70 27.82 -56.54 11.81
C LEU A 70 28.88 -56.00 12.79
N ARG A 71 29.27 -56.85 13.76
CA ARG A 71 30.35 -56.51 14.71
C ARG A 71 31.69 -56.28 14.00
N GLY A 72 32.03 -57.16 13.04
CA GLY A 72 33.25 -57.03 12.23
C GLY A 72 33.28 -55.71 11.42
N TRP A 73 32.15 -55.34 10.82
CA TRP A 73 32.01 -54.07 10.14
C TRP A 73 32.15 -52.88 11.09
N LEU A 74 31.50 -52.91 12.26
CA LEU A 74 31.60 -51.85 13.26
C LEU A 74 33.02 -51.77 13.82
N ALA A 75 33.68 -52.92 14.06
CA ALA A 75 35.06 -52.94 14.54
C ALA A 75 36.07 -52.40 13.48
N ALA A 76 35.88 -52.76 12.21
CA ALA A 76 36.64 -52.22 11.13
C ALA A 76 36.47 -50.70 11.02
N LEU A 77 35.23 -50.22 11.04
CA LEU A 77 34.91 -48.79 11.06
C LEU A 77 35.53 -48.11 12.30
N ALA A 78 35.50 -48.74 13.50
CA ALA A 78 36.08 -48.23 14.71
C ALA A 78 37.61 -48.23 14.70
N GLY A 79 38.24 -49.23 14.05
CA GLY A 79 39.69 -49.36 13.95
C GLY A 79 40.34 -48.52 12.86
N ASP A 80 39.61 -48.25 11.79
CA ASP A 80 40.14 -47.49 10.65
C ASP A 80 39.84 -45.99 10.76
N ALA A 81 40.87 -45.21 11.11
CA ALA A 81 40.77 -43.77 11.22
C ALA A 81 40.38 -43.09 9.87
N GLN A 82 40.84 -43.63 8.75
CA GLN A 82 40.54 -43.12 7.40
C GLN A 82 39.05 -43.34 7.06
N ALA A 83 38.55 -44.57 7.27
CA ALA A 83 37.13 -44.88 7.04
C ALA A 83 36.19 -44.02 7.89
N ARG A 84 36.53 -43.74 9.14
CA ARG A 84 35.78 -42.80 9.95
C ARG A 84 35.84 -41.40 9.42
N ALA A 85 37.00 -40.93 9.01
CA ALA A 85 37.14 -39.58 8.40
C ALA A 85 36.34 -39.43 7.13
N ASP A 86 36.27 -40.49 6.32
CA ASP A 86 35.48 -40.48 5.06
C ASP A 86 33.99 -40.43 5.33
N VAL A 87 33.46 -41.18 6.32
CA VAL A 87 32.07 -41.13 6.77
C VAL A 87 31.71 -39.73 7.29
N VAL A 88 32.57 -39.15 8.12
CA VAL A 88 32.36 -37.78 8.66
C VAL A 88 32.36 -36.76 7.51
N ARG A 89 33.32 -36.87 6.58
CA ARG A 89 33.42 -35.96 5.44
C ARG A 89 32.19 -36.05 4.53
N GLN A 90 31.73 -37.26 4.22
CA GLN A 90 30.51 -37.49 3.42
C GLN A 90 29.28 -36.89 4.11
N THR A 91 29.11 -37.12 5.42
CA THR A 91 27.99 -36.59 6.19
C THR A 91 28.02 -35.07 6.24
N LEU A 92 29.20 -34.46 6.48
CA LEU A 92 29.39 -33.01 6.48
C LEU A 92 29.08 -32.41 5.13
N GLN A 93 29.56 -33.01 4.05
CA GLN A 93 29.34 -32.53 2.68
C GLN A 93 27.85 -32.59 2.32
N GLY A 94 27.15 -33.67 2.66
CA GLY A 94 25.71 -33.78 2.47
C GLY A 94 24.93 -32.73 3.25
N ALA A 95 25.32 -32.48 4.50
CA ALA A 95 24.71 -31.42 5.34
C ALA A 95 24.93 -30.02 4.73
N LEU A 96 26.13 -29.71 4.21
CA LEU A 96 26.43 -28.44 3.55
C LEU A 96 25.62 -28.27 2.26
N VAL A 97 25.46 -29.31 1.46
CA VAL A 97 24.62 -29.28 0.22
C VAL A 97 23.16 -28.98 0.58
N SER A 98 22.61 -29.69 1.57
CA SER A 98 21.24 -29.48 2.04
C SER A 98 21.04 -28.06 2.61
N LEU A 99 21.97 -27.60 3.44
CA LEU A 99 21.94 -26.24 4.00
C LEU A 99 22.02 -25.17 2.90
N GLY A 100 22.89 -25.36 1.91
CA GLY A 100 23.01 -24.46 0.76
C GLY A 100 21.73 -24.36 -0.05
N ALA A 101 21.04 -25.48 -0.27
CA ALA A 101 19.75 -25.48 -0.96
C ALA A 101 18.67 -24.70 -0.16
N ARG A 102 18.59 -24.96 1.15
CA ARG A 102 17.63 -24.28 2.05
C ARG A 102 17.88 -22.77 2.14
N THR A 103 19.14 -22.37 2.28
CA THR A 103 19.51 -20.93 2.33
C THR A 103 19.16 -20.22 1.02
N ARG A 104 19.42 -20.81 -0.12
CA ARG A 104 19.00 -20.23 -1.42
C ARG A 104 17.49 -20.08 -1.53
N SER A 105 16.71 -21.08 -1.09
CA SER A 105 15.25 -20.99 -1.05
C SER A 105 14.76 -19.85 -0.16
N LEU A 106 15.39 -19.67 1.02
CA LEU A 106 15.06 -18.56 1.92
C LEU A 106 15.41 -17.18 1.33
N VAL A 107 16.54 -17.06 0.62
CA VAL A 107 16.90 -15.84 -0.11
C VAL A 107 15.84 -15.49 -1.16
N THR A 108 15.40 -16.48 -1.94
CA THR A 108 14.34 -16.27 -2.95
C THR A 108 13.04 -15.83 -2.29
N ALA A 109 12.58 -16.55 -1.27
CA ALA A 109 11.35 -16.20 -0.55
C ALA A 109 11.42 -14.80 0.09
N SER A 110 12.56 -14.42 0.65
CA SER A 110 12.76 -13.08 1.22
C SER A 110 12.69 -11.98 0.16
N LYS A 111 13.26 -12.21 -1.03
CA LYS A 111 13.16 -11.27 -2.16
C LYS A 111 11.72 -11.12 -2.66
N GLU A 112 11.01 -12.24 -2.82
CA GLU A 112 9.61 -12.25 -3.24
C GLU A 112 8.71 -11.53 -2.24
N GLN A 113 8.93 -11.73 -0.94
CA GLN A 113 8.21 -11.04 0.12
C GLN A 113 8.45 -9.53 0.09
N THR A 114 9.70 -9.09 -0.09
CA THR A 114 10.04 -7.67 -0.21
C THR A 114 9.37 -7.04 -1.45
N ALA A 115 9.42 -7.73 -2.60
CA ALA A 115 8.78 -7.28 -3.83
C ALA A 115 7.25 -7.18 -3.69
N ALA A 116 6.62 -8.17 -3.05
CA ALA A 116 5.18 -8.15 -2.76
C ALA A 116 4.81 -6.96 -1.87
N GLY A 117 5.60 -6.71 -0.81
CA GLY A 117 5.41 -5.53 0.05
C GLY A 117 5.50 -4.22 -0.72
N GLY A 118 6.51 -4.06 -1.58
CA GLY A 118 6.66 -2.90 -2.46
C GLY A 118 5.48 -2.72 -3.41
N THR A 119 4.96 -3.81 -3.97
CA THR A 119 3.77 -3.77 -4.84
C THR A 119 2.52 -3.31 -4.09
N LEU A 120 2.33 -3.77 -2.84
CA LEU A 120 1.22 -3.35 -2.00
C LEU A 120 1.29 -1.86 -1.66
N VAL A 121 2.46 -1.37 -1.23
CA VAL A 121 2.67 0.06 -0.94
C VAL A 121 2.45 0.90 -2.19
N GLY A 122 3.05 0.52 -3.33
CA GLY A 122 2.88 1.24 -4.59
C GLY A 122 1.42 1.34 -5.07
N ALA A 123 0.62 0.29 -4.82
CA ALA A 123 -0.83 0.34 -5.11
C ALA A 123 -1.57 1.35 -4.21
N ALA A 124 -1.17 1.47 -2.94
CA ALA A 124 -1.74 2.45 -2.02
C ALA A 124 -1.32 3.88 -2.37
N GLU A 125 -0.05 4.10 -2.70
CA GLU A 125 0.47 5.38 -3.18
C GLU A 125 -0.27 5.86 -4.43
N ALA A 126 -0.42 4.98 -5.43
CA ALA A 126 -1.13 5.31 -6.66
C ALA A 126 -2.59 5.70 -6.40
N ALA A 127 -3.28 5.01 -5.49
CA ALA A 127 -4.68 5.32 -5.17
C ALA A 127 -4.84 6.68 -4.48
N TYR A 128 -3.96 7.06 -3.56
CA TYR A 128 -4.03 8.38 -2.92
C TYR A 128 -3.52 9.51 -3.82
N ALA A 129 -2.52 9.25 -4.69
CA ALA A 129 -2.09 10.20 -5.72
C ALA A 129 -3.23 10.52 -6.69
N GLU A 130 -3.97 9.49 -7.14
CA GLU A 130 -5.16 9.64 -7.97
C GLU A 130 -6.27 10.41 -7.23
N ALA A 131 -6.50 10.10 -5.95
CA ALA A 131 -7.48 10.83 -5.12
C ALA A 131 -7.12 12.32 -5.01
N SER A 132 -5.86 12.65 -4.80
CA SER A 132 -5.37 14.05 -4.77
C SER A 132 -5.59 14.74 -6.12
N THR A 133 -5.26 14.08 -7.22
CA THR A 133 -5.48 14.58 -8.57
C THR A 133 -6.97 14.87 -8.79
N GLN A 134 -7.85 13.95 -8.43
CA GLN A 134 -9.30 14.11 -8.58
C GLN A 134 -9.89 15.22 -7.69
N VAL A 135 -9.31 15.47 -6.50
CA VAL A 135 -9.67 16.65 -5.71
C VAL A 135 -9.29 17.92 -6.46
N HIS A 136 -8.07 17.99 -7.01
CA HIS A 136 -7.59 19.14 -7.76
C HIS A 136 -8.43 19.40 -9.02
N GLU A 137 -8.79 18.37 -9.77
CA GLU A 137 -9.67 18.44 -10.93
C GLU A 137 -11.06 18.91 -10.53
N GLY A 138 -11.65 18.34 -9.47
CA GLY A 138 -12.98 18.72 -8.96
C GLY A 138 -13.08 20.17 -8.50
N MET A 139 -11.95 20.78 -8.15
CA MET A 139 -11.85 22.23 -7.88
C MET A 139 -11.96 23.06 -9.17
N SER A 140 -11.69 22.49 -10.33
CA SER A 140 -11.56 23.19 -11.60
C SER A 140 -12.67 22.87 -12.60
N ASP A 141 -13.29 21.68 -12.53
CA ASP A 141 -14.26 21.15 -13.49
C ASP A 141 -15.71 21.60 -13.24
N GLY A 142 -15.94 22.44 -12.23
CA GLY A 142 -17.28 22.90 -11.86
C GLY A 142 -18.06 21.91 -10.98
N THR A 143 -17.48 20.79 -10.56
CA THR A 143 -18.14 19.82 -9.66
C THR A 143 -18.60 20.47 -8.37
N LEU A 144 -17.80 21.40 -7.79
CA LEU A 144 -18.16 22.17 -6.59
C LEU A 144 -19.34 23.12 -6.79
N LEU A 145 -19.68 23.48 -8.02
CA LEU A 145 -20.78 24.39 -8.33
C LEU A 145 -22.11 23.66 -8.57
N ARG A 146 -22.21 22.38 -8.19
CA ARG A 146 -23.41 21.57 -8.33
C ARG A 146 -24.20 21.52 -7.00
N GLY A 147 -25.45 21.11 -7.09
CA GLY A 147 -26.30 20.87 -5.91
C GLY A 147 -26.53 22.12 -5.05
N GLU A 148 -26.25 22.03 -3.76
CA GLU A 148 -26.51 23.10 -2.78
C GLU A 148 -25.71 24.37 -3.06
N VAL A 149 -24.45 24.24 -3.49
CA VAL A 149 -23.61 25.41 -3.84
C VAL A 149 -24.24 26.20 -4.98
N LEU A 150 -24.74 25.53 -6.01
CA LEU A 150 -25.44 26.19 -7.13
C LEU A 150 -26.73 26.86 -6.66
N ALA A 151 -27.51 26.18 -5.80
CA ALA A 151 -28.76 26.75 -5.27
C ALA A 151 -28.47 28.00 -4.42
N ARG A 152 -27.47 27.98 -3.54
CA ARG A 152 -27.03 29.13 -2.73
C ARG A 152 -26.45 30.26 -3.58
N TRP A 153 -25.74 29.90 -4.66
CA TRP A 153 -25.25 30.88 -5.64
C TRP A 153 -26.40 31.58 -6.33
N GLN A 154 -27.42 30.85 -6.81
CA GLN A 154 -28.62 31.41 -7.46
C GLN A 154 -29.42 32.30 -6.48
N GLU A 155 -29.49 31.91 -5.19
CA GLU A 155 -30.09 32.70 -4.14
C GLU A 155 -29.29 34.00 -3.87
N PHE A 156 -27.96 33.90 -3.91
CA PHE A 156 -27.04 35.02 -3.73
C PHE A 156 -27.12 36.04 -4.89
N VAL A 157 -27.10 35.57 -6.13
CA VAL A 157 -27.10 36.44 -7.32
C VAL A 157 -28.50 36.92 -7.68
N GLY A 158 -29.55 36.24 -7.22
CA GLY A 158 -30.95 36.52 -7.59
C GLY A 158 -31.37 35.90 -8.93
N THR A 159 -32.66 35.60 -9.08
CA THR A 159 -33.20 34.93 -10.25
C THR A 159 -33.46 35.90 -11.40
N GLY A 160 -32.86 35.64 -12.55
CA GLY A 160 -33.32 36.04 -13.90
C GLY A 160 -33.37 37.52 -14.30
N GLU A 161 -33.81 38.45 -13.47
CA GLU A 161 -33.91 39.87 -13.82
C GLU A 161 -32.54 40.57 -13.82
N PHE A 162 -31.63 40.16 -12.90
CA PHE A 162 -30.28 40.66 -12.85
C PHE A 162 -29.48 40.36 -14.13
N PHE A 163 -29.67 39.17 -14.70
CA PHE A 163 -28.95 38.72 -15.90
C PHE A 163 -29.30 39.50 -17.15
N ARG A 164 -30.55 39.93 -17.28
CA ARG A 164 -31.00 40.71 -18.44
C ARG A 164 -30.48 42.13 -18.48
N GLN A 165 -30.06 42.68 -17.31
CA GLN A 165 -29.55 44.05 -17.22
C GLN A 165 -28.02 44.16 -17.29
N VAL A 166 -27.26 43.02 -17.13
CA VAL A 166 -25.80 43.00 -17.12
C VAL A 166 -25.20 43.31 -18.51
N GLU A 167 -25.93 43.04 -19.58
CA GLU A 167 -25.41 43.27 -20.96
C GLU A 167 -25.16 44.73 -21.28
N SER A 168 -25.65 45.69 -20.51
CA SER A 168 -25.64 47.09 -20.94
C SER A 168 -24.63 48.07 -20.33
N THR A 169 -24.02 47.81 -19.15
CA THR A 169 -22.94 48.73 -18.64
C THR A 169 -22.19 48.23 -17.39
N VAL A 170 -20.90 47.96 -17.50
CA VAL A 170 -19.99 47.44 -16.43
C VAL A 170 -19.94 48.33 -15.18
N SER A 171 -20.06 49.63 -15.28
CA SER A 171 -19.99 50.55 -14.14
C SER A 171 -21.18 50.46 -13.21
N ARG A 172 -22.41 50.34 -13.76
CA ARG A 172 -23.64 50.18 -12.96
C ARG A 172 -23.73 48.83 -12.23
N VAL A 173 -23.15 47.78 -12.83
CA VAL A 173 -23.07 46.45 -12.24
C VAL A 173 -22.15 46.46 -11.02
N ARG A 174 -21.02 47.13 -11.11
CA ARG A 174 -20.07 47.29 -9.97
C ARG A 174 -20.70 48.01 -8.79
N ASP A 175 -21.44 49.10 -9.04
CA ASP A 175 -22.00 49.94 -7.98
C ASP A 175 -23.19 49.22 -7.29
N ARG A 176 -24.01 48.47 -8.04
CA ARG A 176 -25.07 47.62 -7.49
C ARG A 176 -24.53 46.41 -6.74
N PHE A 177 -23.47 45.78 -7.23
CA PHE A 177 -22.84 44.65 -6.52
C PHE A 177 -22.22 45.09 -5.18
N THR A 178 -21.55 46.23 -5.15
CA THR A 178 -21.05 46.79 -3.89
C THR A 178 -22.16 47.22 -2.94
N SER A 179 -23.27 47.70 -3.44
CA SER A 179 -24.48 48.01 -2.64
C SER A 179 -25.15 46.72 -2.12
N PHE A 180 -25.22 45.69 -2.94
CA PHE A 180 -25.81 44.40 -2.57
C PHE A 180 -24.98 43.66 -1.51
N LEU A 181 -23.63 43.68 -1.61
CA LEU A 181 -22.74 43.12 -0.58
C LEU A 181 -22.88 43.84 0.77
N ARG A 182 -23.21 45.14 0.78
CA ARG A 182 -23.49 45.90 2.01
C ARG A 182 -24.82 45.57 2.64
N GLY A 183 -25.79 45.06 1.87
CA GLY A 183 -27.16 44.81 2.34
C GLY A 183 -27.48 43.33 2.66
N GLY A 184 -26.59 42.38 2.42
CA GLY A 184 -26.87 40.95 2.54
C GLY A 184 -25.78 40.09 3.17
N PRO A 185 -25.24 40.42 4.37
CA PRO A 185 -24.16 39.62 4.99
C PRO A 185 -24.53 38.16 5.16
N ALA A 186 -25.74 37.81 5.59
CA ALA A 186 -26.17 36.43 5.83
C ALA A 186 -26.10 35.53 4.57
N ARG A 187 -26.39 36.05 3.40
CA ARG A 187 -26.38 35.23 2.16
C ARG A 187 -24.97 34.87 1.69
N ALA A 188 -24.00 35.77 1.89
CA ALA A 188 -22.61 35.50 1.58
C ALA A 188 -22.03 34.45 2.53
N ASP A 189 -22.44 34.46 3.80
CA ASP A 189 -22.03 33.48 4.80
C ASP A 189 -22.57 32.09 4.45
N HIS A 190 -23.83 31.95 4.11
CA HIS A 190 -24.43 30.67 3.69
C HIS A 190 -23.78 30.08 2.44
N LEU A 191 -23.37 30.91 1.49
CA LEU A 191 -22.65 30.44 0.30
C LEU A 191 -21.23 30.00 0.67
N GLY A 192 -20.55 30.74 1.56
CA GLY A 192 -19.23 30.36 2.08
C GLY A 192 -19.26 29.00 2.81
N GLU A 193 -20.28 28.78 3.65
CA GLU A 193 -20.51 27.51 4.35
C GLU A 193 -20.79 26.35 3.35
N ALA A 194 -21.62 26.58 2.33
CA ALA A 194 -21.89 25.56 1.31
C ALA A 194 -20.65 25.19 0.50
N LEU A 195 -19.81 26.17 0.12
CA LEU A 195 -18.53 25.91 -0.56
C LEU A 195 -17.54 25.16 0.35
N GLN A 196 -17.46 25.54 1.61
CA GLN A 196 -16.64 24.84 2.61
C GLN A 196 -17.06 23.38 2.75
N SER A 197 -18.35 23.13 2.89
CA SER A 197 -18.93 21.80 2.96
C SER A 197 -18.69 21.00 1.66
N GLY A 198 -18.81 21.66 0.50
CA GLY A 198 -18.52 21.06 -0.80
C GLY A 198 -17.07 20.59 -0.95
N VAL A 199 -16.10 21.45 -0.60
CA VAL A 199 -14.67 21.09 -0.62
C VAL A 199 -14.37 19.95 0.36
N ALA A 200 -14.89 20.06 1.59
CA ALA A 200 -14.70 19.02 2.60
C ALA A 200 -15.28 17.68 2.13
N SER A 201 -16.50 17.67 1.60
CA SER A 201 -17.15 16.47 1.07
C SER A 201 -16.37 15.86 -0.10
N LEU A 202 -15.82 16.68 -1.00
CA LEU A 202 -14.99 16.22 -2.11
C LEU A 202 -13.75 15.49 -1.58
N VAL A 203 -12.99 16.09 -0.65
CA VAL A 203 -11.77 15.49 -0.08
C VAL A 203 -12.09 14.21 0.68
N VAL A 204 -13.11 14.21 1.55
CA VAL A 204 -13.51 13.01 2.30
C VAL A 204 -13.90 11.88 1.35
N ASN A 205 -14.74 12.17 0.36
CA ASN A 205 -15.25 11.17 -0.59
C ASN A 205 -14.09 10.54 -1.41
N ARG A 206 -13.15 11.35 -1.91
CA ARG A 206 -12.00 10.83 -2.65
C ARG A 206 -11.07 9.99 -1.77
N GLY A 207 -10.84 10.38 -0.51
CA GLY A 207 -10.09 9.58 0.46
C GLY A 207 -10.76 8.24 0.78
N GLN A 208 -12.09 8.21 0.93
CA GLN A 208 -12.87 6.98 1.14
C GLN A 208 -12.83 6.05 -0.07
N LEU A 209 -12.93 6.61 -1.27
CA LEU A 209 -12.81 5.85 -2.53
C LEU A 209 -11.41 5.27 -2.70
N ALA A 210 -10.37 6.02 -2.37
CA ALA A 210 -8.99 5.51 -2.38
C ALA A 210 -8.84 4.32 -1.43
N ALA A 211 -9.26 4.43 -0.17
CA ALA A 211 -9.19 3.34 0.81
C ALA A 211 -9.94 2.08 0.35
N SER A 212 -11.15 2.24 -0.18
CA SER A 212 -11.93 1.10 -0.70
C SER A 212 -11.32 0.49 -1.96
N SER A 213 -10.69 1.30 -2.81
CA SER A 213 -9.96 0.83 -3.98
C SER A 213 -8.72 0.03 -3.61
N ILE A 214 -7.93 0.53 -2.64
CA ILE A 214 -6.76 -0.18 -2.10
C ILE A 214 -7.19 -1.54 -1.57
N ALA A 215 -8.22 -1.60 -0.73
CA ALA A 215 -8.70 -2.86 -0.16
C ALA A 215 -9.13 -3.86 -1.24
N ARG A 216 -9.72 -3.40 -2.33
CA ARG A 216 -10.10 -4.26 -3.47
C ARG A 216 -8.88 -4.77 -4.22
N VAL A 217 -7.89 -3.89 -4.51
CA VAL A 217 -6.67 -4.25 -5.22
C VAL A 217 -5.80 -5.18 -4.35
N TRP A 218 -5.64 -4.88 -3.08
CA TRP A 218 -4.85 -5.70 -2.17
C TRP A 218 -5.36 -7.13 -2.05
N ARG A 219 -6.68 -7.37 -2.11
CA ARG A 219 -7.24 -8.73 -2.13
C ARG A 219 -6.82 -9.56 -3.33
N THR A 220 -6.33 -8.96 -4.38
CA THR A 220 -5.83 -9.65 -5.59
C THR A 220 -4.31 -9.80 -5.61
N LEU A 221 -3.60 -9.13 -4.70
CA LEU A 221 -2.14 -9.12 -4.64
C LEU A 221 -1.61 -10.12 -3.59
N PRO A 222 -0.44 -10.71 -3.80
CA PRO A 222 0.18 -11.61 -2.83
C PRO A 222 0.32 -10.98 -1.44
N GLY A 223 -0.17 -11.65 -0.41
CA GLY A 223 -0.14 -11.18 0.98
C GLY A 223 -1.16 -10.09 1.34
N GLY A 224 -1.77 -9.44 0.35
CA GLY A 224 -2.66 -8.30 0.59
C GLY A 224 -4.00 -8.69 1.21
N ASP A 225 -4.60 -9.82 0.80
CA ASP A 225 -5.85 -10.28 1.42
C ASP A 225 -5.65 -10.60 2.91
N GLN A 226 -4.53 -11.23 3.26
CA GLN A 226 -4.18 -11.54 4.65
C GLN A 226 -4.05 -10.26 5.49
N LEU A 227 -3.46 -9.18 4.94
CA LEU A 227 -3.37 -7.89 5.61
C LEU A 227 -4.74 -7.24 5.82
N ILE A 228 -5.62 -7.29 4.83
CA ILE A 228 -6.98 -6.74 4.97
C ILE A 228 -7.79 -7.52 6.01
N VAL A 229 -7.63 -8.84 6.08
CA VAL A 229 -8.27 -9.68 7.10
C VAL A 229 -7.71 -9.38 8.49
N ALA A 230 -6.39 -9.24 8.62
CA ALA A 230 -5.73 -8.91 9.89
C ALA A 230 -6.03 -7.46 10.36
N HIS A 231 -6.19 -6.54 9.41
CA HIS A 231 -6.43 -5.11 9.67
C HIS A 231 -7.68 -4.60 8.92
N PRO A 232 -8.91 -4.98 9.32
CA PRO A 232 -10.14 -4.61 8.60
C PRO A 232 -10.37 -3.10 8.49
N VAL A 233 -9.76 -2.34 9.38
CA VAL A 233 -9.81 -0.86 9.37
C VAL A 233 -9.14 -0.24 8.13
N LEU A 234 -8.26 -0.97 7.45
CA LEU A 234 -7.62 -0.53 6.21
C LEU A 234 -8.57 -0.55 5.00
N ALA A 235 -9.69 -1.26 5.08
CA ALA A 235 -10.69 -1.24 4.02
C ALA A 235 -11.50 0.08 3.96
N ARG A 236 -11.25 0.98 4.90
CA ARG A 236 -11.91 2.29 5.02
C ARG A 236 -10.88 3.36 5.35
N SER A 237 -11.21 4.62 5.07
CA SER A 237 -10.46 5.76 5.61
C SER A 237 -10.41 5.72 7.14
N SER A 238 -9.46 6.45 7.73
CA SER A 238 -9.41 6.61 9.19
C SER A 238 -10.71 7.21 9.73
N ALA A 239 -11.06 6.87 10.97
CA ALA A 239 -12.29 7.35 11.61
C ALA A 239 -12.29 8.88 11.82
N ASP A 240 -11.11 9.49 11.89
CA ASP A 240 -10.92 10.92 12.10
C ASP A 240 -10.70 11.71 10.79
N LEU A 241 -10.75 11.05 9.62
CA LEU A 241 -10.55 11.71 8.33
C LEU A 241 -11.45 12.93 8.17
N ASP A 242 -12.74 12.80 8.43
CA ASP A 242 -13.70 13.91 8.33
C ASP A 242 -13.30 15.09 9.23
N THR A 243 -12.96 14.83 10.48
CA THR A 243 -12.52 15.87 11.42
C THR A 243 -11.25 16.57 10.95
N ARG A 244 -10.28 15.81 10.39
CA ARG A 244 -9.05 16.37 9.84
C ARG A 244 -9.31 17.19 8.60
N VAL A 245 -10.20 16.74 7.72
CA VAL A 245 -10.60 17.49 6.53
C VAL A 245 -11.29 18.80 6.91
N GLN A 246 -12.20 18.78 7.89
CA GLN A 246 -12.86 20.00 8.38
C GLN A 246 -11.84 21.01 8.92
N ARG A 247 -10.80 20.56 9.60
CA ARG A 247 -9.69 21.41 10.06
C ARG A 247 -8.89 21.95 8.88
N LEU A 248 -8.49 21.06 7.96
CA LEU A 248 -7.76 21.42 6.75
C LEU A 248 -8.44 22.54 5.97
N VAL A 249 -9.75 22.42 5.76
CA VAL A 249 -10.51 23.43 4.99
C VAL A 249 -10.56 24.76 5.74
N ARG A 250 -10.73 24.76 7.08
CA ARG A 250 -10.66 26.00 7.87
C ARG A 250 -9.28 26.66 7.81
N ASP A 251 -8.23 25.86 7.93
CA ASP A 251 -6.86 26.37 7.88
C ASP A 251 -6.53 26.94 6.48
N TRP A 252 -6.93 26.23 5.44
CA TRP A 252 -6.82 26.70 4.06
C TRP A 252 -7.54 28.02 3.82
N GLN A 253 -8.74 28.19 4.38
CA GLN A 253 -9.48 29.45 4.35
C GLN A 253 -8.69 30.58 5.02
N GLY A 254 -8.08 30.28 6.18
CA GLY A 254 -7.23 31.23 6.90
C GLY A 254 -6.02 31.67 6.07
N ASP A 255 -5.37 30.73 5.39
CA ASP A 255 -4.23 31.02 4.52
C ASP A 255 -4.61 31.89 3.31
N ILE A 256 -5.77 31.63 2.69
CA ILE A 256 -6.26 32.46 1.59
C ILE A 256 -6.52 33.89 2.07
N LEU A 257 -7.13 34.06 3.24
CA LEU A 257 -7.34 35.39 3.82
C LEU A 257 -6.02 36.11 4.09
N GLN A 258 -5.01 35.39 4.59
CA GLN A 258 -3.69 35.95 4.80
C GLN A 258 -3.04 36.34 3.47
N MET A 259 -3.11 35.48 2.45
CA MET A 259 -2.59 35.74 1.10
C MET A 259 -3.21 37.01 0.50
N VAL A 260 -4.53 37.19 0.64
CA VAL A 260 -5.21 38.39 0.17
C VAL A 260 -4.73 39.63 0.92
N ARG A 261 -4.41 39.53 2.22
CA ARG A 261 -3.85 40.64 3.01
C ARG A 261 -2.44 41.02 2.55
N ASP A 262 -1.62 40.02 2.26
CA ASP A 262 -0.20 40.22 1.91
C ASP A 262 -0.01 40.71 0.48
N GLU A 263 -0.81 40.26 -0.49
CA GLU A 263 -0.81 40.75 -1.87
C GLU A 263 -1.43 42.13 -2.04
N GLY A 264 -2.13 42.62 -1.02
CA GLY A 264 -2.81 43.89 -1.00
C GLY A 264 -1.92 45.13 -1.00
N ARG A 265 -0.79 45.10 -1.74
CA ARG A 265 0.01 46.31 -2.04
C ARG A 265 -0.83 47.34 -2.78
N ASP A 266 -1.88 46.94 -3.50
CA ASP A 266 -2.89 47.89 -3.98
C ASP A 266 -3.95 48.09 -2.86
N ARG A 267 -3.71 49.09 -2.02
CA ARG A 267 -4.54 49.47 -0.89
C ARG A 267 -6.04 49.56 -1.21
N ARG A 268 -6.41 49.74 -2.46
CA ARG A 268 -7.82 49.82 -2.89
C ARG A 268 -8.51 48.46 -2.95
N THR A 269 -7.79 47.46 -3.44
CA THR A 269 -8.36 46.08 -3.57
C THR A 269 -8.45 45.46 -2.20
N THR A 270 -7.43 45.54 -1.35
CA THR A 270 -7.45 45.01 0.01
C THR A 270 -8.48 45.75 0.88
N ALA A 271 -8.54 47.07 0.82
CA ALA A 271 -9.55 47.83 1.55
C ALA A 271 -10.99 47.46 1.13
N ARG A 272 -11.22 47.09 -0.14
CA ARG A 272 -12.53 46.61 -0.60
C ARG A 272 -12.86 45.23 -0.03
N ILE A 273 -11.93 44.28 -0.07
CA ILE A 273 -12.13 42.92 0.49
C ILE A 273 -12.37 43.01 2.01
N MET A 274 -11.57 43.85 2.69
CA MET A 274 -11.71 44.05 4.14
C MET A 274 -12.95 44.84 4.54
N ALA A 275 -13.46 45.72 3.69
CA ALA A 275 -14.70 46.47 3.95
C ALA A 275 -15.95 45.56 4.02
N TYR A 276 -15.85 44.33 3.48
CA TYR A 276 -16.90 43.33 3.55
C TYR A 276 -16.88 42.51 4.86
N GLY A 277 -15.95 42.78 5.78
CA GLY A 277 -15.89 42.18 7.13
C GLY A 277 -15.67 40.68 7.12
N VAL A 278 -16.28 39.96 8.09
CA VAL A 278 -16.19 38.49 8.21
C VAL A 278 -16.67 37.79 6.92
N ASN A 279 -17.50 38.43 6.12
CA ASN A 279 -18.04 37.96 4.84
C ASN A 279 -17.01 37.97 3.70
N GLY A 280 -15.84 38.57 3.87
CA GLY A 280 -14.76 38.56 2.87
C GLY A 280 -14.30 37.15 2.49
N LEU A 281 -14.45 36.19 3.40
CA LEU A 281 -14.10 34.80 3.17
C LEU A 281 -14.98 34.14 2.08
N GLY A 282 -16.31 34.31 2.16
CA GLY A 282 -17.24 33.80 1.15
C GLY A 282 -16.95 34.36 -0.24
N VAL A 283 -16.61 35.65 -0.33
CA VAL A 283 -16.21 36.30 -1.58
C VAL A 283 -14.92 35.72 -2.14
N VAL A 284 -13.91 35.48 -1.29
CA VAL A 284 -12.63 34.91 -1.71
C VAL A 284 -12.78 33.45 -2.16
N LEU A 285 -13.58 32.65 -1.45
CA LEU A 285 -13.89 31.26 -1.87
C LEU A 285 -14.65 31.23 -3.21
N MET A 286 -15.60 32.15 -3.42
CA MET A 286 -16.24 32.34 -4.71
C MET A 286 -15.22 32.67 -5.79
N LEU A 287 -14.29 33.57 -5.52
CA LEU A 287 -13.22 33.97 -6.41
C LEU A 287 -12.39 32.79 -6.88
N VAL A 288 -11.97 31.96 -5.92
CA VAL A 288 -11.17 30.74 -6.20
C VAL A 288 -11.99 29.76 -7.05
N THR A 289 -13.25 29.52 -6.70
CA THR A 289 -14.10 28.54 -7.36
C THR A 289 -14.48 29.00 -8.78
N PHE A 290 -14.88 30.25 -8.97
CA PHE A 290 -15.33 30.76 -10.28
C PHE A 290 -14.18 31.08 -11.23
N ALA A 291 -13.03 31.59 -10.73
CA ALA A 291 -11.87 31.80 -11.58
C ALA A 291 -11.27 30.46 -12.09
N SER A 292 -11.56 29.35 -11.38
CA SER A 292 -11.13 28.01 -11.76
C SER A 292 -11.98 27.42 -12.91
N THR A 293 -13.25 27.78 -12.97
CA THR A 293 -14.21 27.23 -13.96
C THR A 293 -14.30 28.01 -15.25
N ALA A 294 -13.55 29.12 -15.36
CA ALA A 294 -13.59 30.00 -16.52
C ALA A 294 -13.14 29.37 -17.86
N GLY A 295 -12.52 28.20 -17.83
CA GLY A 295 -12.13 27.43 -19.02
C GLY A 295 -13.20 26.48 -19.56
N ILE A 296 -14.29 26.26 -18.80
CA ILE A 296 -15.36 25.31 -19.19
C ILE A 296 -16.44 26.07 -19.99
N THR A 297 -16.10 26.51 -21.18
CA THR A 297 -17.06 27.00 -22.20
C THR A 297 -17.55 25.85 -23.10
N GLY A 298 -17.70 24.63 -22.55
CA GLY A 298 -18.27 23.50 -23.25
C GLY A 298 -19.79 23.57 -23.24
N ALA A 299 -20.40 23.31 -24.38
CA ALA A 299 -21.84 23.35 -24.65
C ALA A 299 -22.70 22.39 -23.78
N GLU A 300 -22.09 21.70 -22.81
CA GLU A 300 -22.76 20.70 -21.97
C GLU A 300 -23.25 21.24 -20.62
N VAL A 301 -22.90 22.48 -20.26
CA VAL A 301 -23.36 23.11 -19.01
C VAL A 301 -24.55 24.02 -19.33
N GLY A 302 -25.70 23.42 -19.55
CA GLY A 302 -26.97 24.17 -19.64
C GLY A 302 -27.17 25.00 -18.38
N ILE A 303 -27.88 26.13 -18.44
CA ILE A 303 -28.33 27.07 -17.39
C ILE A 303 -27.26 27.44 -16.34
N ALA A 304 -26.47 26.50 -15.82
CA ALA A 304 -25.37 26.73 -14.84
C ALA A 304 -24.18 27.46 -15.48
N GLY A 305 -23.86 27.25 -16.77
CA GLY A 305 -22.74 27.90 -17.46
C GLY A 305 -22.87 29.41 -17.57
N GLY A 306 -24.09 29.92 -17.80
CA GLY A 306 -24.35 31.35 -17.84
C GLY A 306 -24.08 32.07 -16.51
N THR A 307 -24.42 31.45 -15.38
CA THR A 307 -24.25 32.03 -14.05
C THR A 307 -22.78 32.06 -13.60
N ALA A 308 -21.99 31.07 -13.99
CA ALA A 308 -20.55 31.01 -13.68
C ALA A 308 -19.77 32.10 -14.44
N VAL A 309 -20.07 32.30 -15.73
CA VAL A 309 -19.45 33.36 -16.57
C VAL A 309 -19.76 34.75 -16.05
N VAL A 310 -20.98 35.00 -15.60
CA VAL A 310 -21.35 36.29 -15.00
C VAL A 310 -20.65 36.53 -13.68
N GLY A 311 -20.55 35.51 -12.82
CA GLY A 311 -19.80 35.59 -11.57
C GLY A 311 -18.33 35.94 -11.80
N GLN A 312 -17.70 35.30 -12.76
CA GLN A 312 -16.33 35.60 -13.15
C GLN A 312 -16.15 37.04 -13.66
N LYS A 313 -16.94 37.46 -14.63
CA LYS A 313 -16.88 38.85 -15.17
C LYS A 313 -17.11 39.89 -14.10
N LEU A 314 -17.96 39.60 -13.12
CA LEU A 314 -18.21 40.48 -12.00
C LEU A 314 -16.99 40.60 -11.08
N LEU A 315 -16.34 39.47 -10.78
CA LEU A 315 -15.12 39.44 -9.98
C LEU A 315 -13.94 40.13 -10.71
N GLU A 316 -13.78 39.89 -11.99
CA GLU A 316 -12.81 40.56 -12.85
C GLU A 316 -13.01 42.09 -12.87
N ALA A 317 -14.25 42.55 -12.91
CA ALA A 317 -14.57 43.98 -12.88
C ALA A 317 -14.25 44.65 -11.52
N VAL A 318 -14.33 43.90 -10.42
CA VAL A 318 -14.11 44.41 -9.04
C VAL A 318 -12.62 44.34 -8.66
N PHE A 319 -11.97 43.24 -8.94
CA PHE A 319 -10.60 42.91 -8.44
C PHE A 319 -9.53 42.96 -9.53
N GLY A 320 -9.89 42.98 -10.81
CA GLY A 320 -8.98 42.86 -11.94
C GLY A 320 -8.73 41.38 -12.32
N ASP A 321 -8.68 41.13 -13.61
CA ASP A 321 -8.61 39.77 -14.19
C ASP A 321 -7.35 39.01 -13.76
N GLN A 322 -6.19 39.64 -13.82
CA GLN A 322 -4.91 39.02 -13.51
C GLN A 322 -4.76 38.66 -12.02
N ALA A 323 -5.18 39.55 -11.11
CA ALA A 323 -5.10 39.31 -9.67
C ALA A 323 -6.03 38.16 -9.25
N VAL A 324 -7.24 38.09 -9.84
CA VAL A 324 -8.21 37.02 -9.59
C VAL A 324 -7.66 35.66 -10.00
N ARG A 325 -7.09 35.56 -11.20
CA ARG A 325 -6.52 34.29 -11.69
C ARG A 325 -5.32 33.83 -10.87
N GLU A 326 -4.44 34.73 -10.51
CA GLU A 326 -3.25 34.42 -9.70
C GLU A 326 -3.64 33.97 -8.30
N LEU A 327 -4.58 34.65 -7.64
CA LEU A 327 -5.10 34.26 -6.35
C LEU A 327 -5.76 32.86 -6.40
N ALA A 328 -6.58 32.61 -7.43
CA ALA A 328 -7.22 31.32 -7.62
C ALA A 328 -6.20 30.19 -7.85
N ARG A 329 -5.15 30.45 -8.63
CA ARG A 329 -4.07 29.49 -8.86
C ARG A 329 -3.36 29.14 -7.55
N LYS A 330 -2.92 30.15 -6.79
CA LYS A 330 -2.23 29.96 -5.51
C LYS A 330 -3.10 29.25 -4.48
N ALA A 331 -4.38 29.60 -4.41
CA ALA A 331 -5.32 28.96 -3.48
C ALA A 331 -5.51 27.46 -3.79
N ARG A 332 -5.55 27.09 -5.08
CA ARG A 332 -5.63 25.66 -5.49
C ARG A 332 -4.36 24.90 -5.20
N GLU A 333 -3.19 25.49 -5.47
CA GLU A 333 -1.91 24.87 -5.17
C GLU A 333 -1.75 24.65 -3.66
N LEU A 334 -2.16 25.63 -2.85
CA LEU A 334 -2.15 25.51 -1.40
C LEU A 334 -3.08 24.39 -0.90
N LEU A 335 -4.31 24.32 -1.44
CA LEU A 335 -5.22 23.22 -1.11
C LEU A 335 -4.64 21.87 -1.51
N LYS A 336 -4.06 21.76 -2.72
CA LYS A 336 -3.41 20.55 -3.19
C LYS A 336 -2.34 20.08 -2.20
N THR A 337 -1.44 20.97 -1.80
CA THR A 337 -0.37 20.64 -0.83
C THR A 337 -0.95 20.12 0.49
N ARG A 338 -1.97 20.76 1.03
CA ARG A 338 -2.63 20.32 2.27
C ARG A 338 -3.35 18.99 2.12
N VAL A 339 -3.95 18.72 0.96
CA VAL A 339 -4.59 17.43 0.66
C VAL A 339 -3.54 16.33 0.52
N ASP A 340 -2.42 16.61 -0.14
CA ASP A 340 -1.31 15.68 -0.27
C ASP A 340 -0.75 15.29 1.13
N GLU A 341 -0.56 16.27 2.01
CA GLU A 341 -0.13 16.04 3.40
C GLU A 341 -1.16 15.20 4.18
N LEU A 342 -2.44 15.50 4.03
CA LEU A 342 -3.52 14.73 4.66
C LEU A 342 -3.53 13.28 4.18
N TYR A 343 -3.41 13.07 2.88
CA TYR A 343 -3.42 11.74 2.29
C TYR A 343 -2.12 10.97 2.57
N ALA A 344 -1.00 11.64 2.76
CA ALA A 344 0.22 11.01 3.24
C ALA A 344 0.03 10.37 4.64
N VAL A 345 -0.74 11.00 5.52
CA VAL A 345 -1.08 10.40 6.84
C VAL A 345 -2.01 9.19 6.68
N GLU A 346 -2.94 9.21 5.73
CA GLU A 346 -3.76 8.04 5.40
C GLU A 346 -2.91 6.90 4.82
N LEU A 347 -1.97 7.22 3.91
CA LEU A 347 -1.05 6.27 3.30
C LEU A 347 -0.15 5.58 4.34
N ALA A 348 0.38 6.32 5.31
CA ALA A 348 1.22 5.78 6.37
C ALA A 348 0.58 4.61 7.15
N ARG A 349 -0.75 4.50 7.18
CA ARG A 349 -1.47 3.37 7.78
C ARG A 349 -1.20 2.06 7.02
N TYR A 350 -1.14 2.13 5.71
CA TYR A 350 -0.87 1.00 4.83
C TYR A 350 0.60 0.61 4.87
N GLU A 351 1.50 1.59 4.84
CA GLU A 351 2.94 1.38 5.02
C GLU A 351 3.24 0.71 6.37
N GLY A 352 2.59 1.20 7.44
CA GLY A 352 2.68 0.59 8.77
C GLY A 352 2.21 -0.86 8.80
N ALA A 353 1.12 -1.20 8.13
CA ALA A 353 0.63 -2.56 8.05
C ALA A 353 1.58 -3.47 7.23
N VAL A 354 2.10 -3.00 6.10
CA VAL A 354 3.07 -3.75 5.30
C VAL A 354 4.37 -3.95 6.06
N SER A 355 4.83 -2.94 6.82
CA SER A 355 6.06 -3.03 7.61
C SER A 355 6.01 -4.13 8.67
N THR A 356 4.82 -4.49 9.17
CA THR A 356 4.67 -5.62 10.11
C THR A 356 4.95 -6.97 9.46
N LEU A 357 4.81 -7.08 8.14
CA LEU A 357 5.15 -8.28 7.37
C LEU A 357 6.59 -8.26 6.87
N GLN A 358 7.19 -7.09 6.80
CA GLN A 358 8.56 -6.96 6.32
C GLN A 358 9.52 -7.43 7.40
N VAL A 359 10.27 -8.43 7.06
CA VAL A 359 11.48 -8.82 7.77
C VAL A 359 12.50 -7.69 7.61
N ALA A 360 13.38 -7.54 8.61
CA ALA A 360 14.39 -6.46 8.63
C ALA A 360 15.01 -6.22 7.24
N THR A 361 15.17 -4.96 6.87
CA THR A 361 15.64 -4.51 5.53
C THR A 361 16.95 -5.17 5.10
N ASP A 362 17.79 -5.61 6.06
CA ASP A 362 19.05 -6.30 5.84
C ASP A 362 18.95 -7.84 5.78
N GLN A 363 17.76 -8.41 6.01
CA GLN A 363 17.62 -9.86 6.10
C GLN A 363 17.95 -10.56 4.79
N THR A 364 17.51 -10.02 3.65
CA THR A 364 17.82 -10.61 2.34
C THR A 364 19.33 -10.64 2.12
N ASP A 365 20.03 -9.56 2.48
CA ASP A 365 21.49 -9.47 2.35
C ASP A 365 22.22 -10.42 3.32
N ARG A 366 21.73 -10.51 4.57
CA ARG A 366 22.26 -11.46 5.55
C ARG A 366 22.05 -12.91 5.13
N LEU A 367 20.89 -13.24 4.59
CA LEU A 367 20.61 -14.58 4.04
C LEU A 367 21.47 -14.87 2.81
N ALA A 368 21.69 -13.89 1.94
CA ALA A 368 22.57 -14.04 0.78
C ALA A 368 24.03 -14.24 1.20
N ALA A 369 24.51 -13.48 2.19
CA ALA A 369 25.84 -13.64 2.76
C ALA A 369 26.01 -15.03 3.44
N ALA A 370 25.01 -15.50 4.18
CA ALA A 370 25.00 -16.83 4.79
C ALA A 370 25.01 -17.93 3.72
N ALA A 371 24.25 -17.78 2.64
CA ALA A 371 24.25 -18.71 1.51
C ALA A 371 25.64 -18.80 0.84
N ALA A 372 26.30 -17.64 0.64
CA ALA A 372 27.64 -17.57 0.10
C ALA A 372 28.68 -18.23 1.04
N ALA A 373 28.56 -18.03 2.35
CA ALA A 373 29.44 -18.66 3.34
C ALA A 373 29.31 -20.20 3.33
N VAL A 374 28.07 -20.71 3.21
CA VAL A 374 27.85 -22.17 3.10
C VAL A 374 28.47 -22.72 1.81
N GLU A 375 28.35 -22.00 0.69
CA GLU A 375 28.94 -22.42 -0.58
C GLU A 375 30.47 -22.41 -0.55
N ALA A 376 31.06 -21.42 0.15
CA ALA A 376 32.52 -21.34 0.34
C ALA A 376 33.07 -22.44 1.26
N ALA A 377 32.26 -22.97 2.18
CA ALA A 377 32.63 -24.06 3.10
C ALA A 377 32.49 -25.46 2.46
N ARG A 378 31.91 -25.56 1.30
CA ARG A 378 31.63 -26.79 0.53
C ARG A 378 32.86 -27.25 -0.28
#